data_a12b1e96037ed287f9b684ce9f2b993f
#
_entry.id   a12b1e96037ed287f9b684ce9f2b993f
#
_cell.length_a   1.000
_cell.length_b   1.000
_cell.length_c   1.000
_cell.angle_alpha   90.00
_cell.angle_beta   90.00
_cell.angle_gamma   90.00
#
_symmetry.space_group_name_H-M   'P 1'
#
loop_
_entity.id
_entity.type
_entity.pdbx_description
1 polymer ?
#
loop_
_entity_poly.entity_id
_entity_poly.type
_entity_poly.pdbx_seq_one_letter_code
_entity_poly.pdbx_strand_id
1 'polypeptide(L)'
;MPQPAIDNSVHPMGLREFRLFRSLVHERTGIWLRDGKQIMLASRLSRRLRHHGMSSFGEYLQYVQNTPDSGEEIRELINCVTTNKTSFFRERHHFDFLSSHVVPEIQAAVARGGARSVRIWSAASSTGEEPYTIAIALLEAVSAAPRIASSRPGGGPGSLRGLSAGTAGWRLEVVASDIDTNVLNTARRAIYCAESVADIDPVLVKKYFLRGKNEMAGQVKVKPEVARLVQFQRINLKDPRWPLEGLFDVIFFRNALIYFNRETQEDFLRRMVRYLKPRGYLFLGNSEHIPWMHDVLEPLRQTMYRLRAEP
;
A
#
# COMPACT_ATOMS: atom_id res chain seq x y z
N MET A 1 12.89 -51.64 5.73
CA MET A 1 12.23 -51.29 4.48
C MET A 1 12.61 -49.86 4.14
N PRO A 2 13.25 -49.60 2.98
CA PRO A 2 13.52 -48.21 2.59
C PRO A 2 12.20 -47.52 2.30
N GLN A 3 12.00 -46.32 2.88
CA GLN A 3 10.91 -45.44 2.50
C GLN A 3 11.06 -45.11 1.00
N PRO A 4 9.96 -45.12 0.21
CA PRO A 4 10.03 -44.71 -1.18
C PRO A 4 10.50 -43.26 -1.25
N ALA A 5 11.53 -42.97 -2.00
CA ALA A 5 11.95 -41.63 -2.33
C ALA A 5 10.77 -40.95 -3.03
N ILE A 6 10.17 -39.96 -2.39
CA ILE A 6 9.14 -39.10 -3.00
C ILE A 6 9.88 -38.35 -4.11
N ASP A 7 9.67 -38.74 -5.37
CA ASP A 7 10.11 -38.00 -6.54
C ASP A 7 9.36 -36.65 -6.53
N ASN A 8 10.02 -35.60 -6.02
CA ASN A 8 9.47 -34.25 -5.85
C ASN A 8 9.65 -33.41 -7.13
N SER A 9 9.78 -34.01 -8.30
CA SER A 9 9.87 -33.29 -9.57
C SER A 9 8.48 -32.76 -9.94
N VAL A 10 8.25 -31.47 -9.70
CA VAL A 10 7.08 -30.77 -10.21
C VAL A 10 7.21 -30.68 -11.74
N HIS A 11 6.22 -31.17 -12.46
CA HIS A 11 6.20 -31.05 -13.92
C HIS A 11 6.27 -29.59 -14.38
N PRO A 12 6.98 -29.26 -15.47
CA PRO A 12 7.06 -27.89 -15.94
C PRO A 12 5.66 -27.36 -16.31
N MET A 13 5.37 -26.11 -15.97
CA MET A 13 4.11 -25.48 -16.34
C MET A 13 4.00 -25.35 -17.86
N GLY A 14 2.95 -25.89 -18.45
CA GLY A 14 2.64 -25.75 -19.87
C GLY A 14 2.04 -24.37 -20.21
N LEU A 15 2.07 -23.98 -21.49
CA LEU A 15 1.44 -22.72 -21.95
C LEU A 15 -0.07 -22.68 -21.69
N ARG A 16 -0.75 -23.84 -21.80
CA ARG A 16 -2.19 -23.95 -21.51
C ARG A 16 -2.48 -23.65 -20.04
N GLU A 17 -1.71 -24.25 -19.14
CA GLU A 17 -1.85 -24.02 -17.69
C GLU A 17 -1.56 -22.57 -17.33
N PHE A 18 -0.47 -21.99 -17.89
CA PHE A 18 -0.15 -20.59 -17.69
C PHE A 18 -1.31 -19.65 -18.09
N ARG A 19 -1.94 -19.89 -19.25
CA ARG A 19 -3.09 -19.09 -19.70
C ARG A 19 -4.28 -19.20 -18.76
N LEU A 20 -4.55 -20.40 -18.24
CA LEU A 20 -5.64 -20.61 -17.28
C LEU A 20 -5.37 -19.93 -15.93
N PHE A 21 -4.15 -20.05 -15.40
CA PHE A 21 -3.77 -19.29 -14.20
C PHE A 21 -3.82 -17.79 -14.43
N ARG A 22 -3.35 -17.29 -15.57
CA ARG A 22 -3.44 -15.87 -15.93
C ARG A 22 -4.89 -15.39 -15.93
N SER A 23 -5.80 -16.14 -16.52
CA SER A 23 -7.23 -15.80 -16.54
C SER A 23 -7.81 -15.78 -15.14
N LEU A 24 -7.55 -16.81 -14.33
CA LEU A 24 -8.01 -16.89 -12.95
C LEU A 24 -7.50 -15.72 -12.10
N VAL A 25 -6.21 -15.42 -12.17
CA VAL A 25 -5.59 -14.31 -11.43
C VAL A 25 -6.18 -12.97 -11.88
N HIS A 26 -6.33 -12.75 -13.19
CA HIS A 26 -6.91 -11.52 -13.73
C HIS A 26 -8.36 -11.34 -13.30
N GLU A 27 -9.16 -12.38 -13.38
CA GLU A 27 -10.57 -12.36 -12.95
C GLU A 27 -10.69 -11.98 -11.47
N ARG A 28 -9.84 -12.56 -10.62
CA ARG A 28 -9.90 -12.38 -9.17
C ARG A 28 -9.27 -11.08 -8.67
N THR A 29 -8.28 -10.54 -9.37
CA THR A 29 -7.45 -9.43 -8.84
C THR A 29 -7.28 -8.27 -9.80
N GLY A 30 -7.59 -8.46 -11.08
CA GLY A 30 -7.24 -7.52 -12.15
C GLY A 30 -5.77 -7.61 -12.59
N ILE A 31 -4.89 -8.32 -11.87
CA ILE A 31 -3.48 -8.45 -12.22
C ILE A 31 -3.33 -9.15 -13.56
N TRP A 32 -2.62 -8.49 -14.49
CA TRP A 32 -2.34 -9.02 -15.82
C TRP A 32 -0.93 -9.58 -15.93
N LEU A 33 -0.82 -10.91 -15.95
CA LEU A 33 0.45 -11.58 -16.18
C LEU A 33 0.80 -11.52 -17.68
N ARG A 34 1.83 -10.74 -18.03
CA ARG A 34 2.31 -10.60 -19.41
C ARG A 34 2.92 -11.92 -19.90
N ASP A 35 2.95 -12.08 -21.22
CA ASP A 35 3.67 -13.21 -21.84
C ASP A 35 5.14 -13.21 -21.38
N GLY A 36 5.72 -14.41 -21.24
CA GLY A 36 7.07 -14.58 -20.66
C GLY A 36 7.14 -14.67 -19.12
N LYS A 37 6.03 -14.48 -18.40
CA LYS A 37 5.99 -14.64 -16.94
C LYS A 37 5.73 -16.09 -16.48
N GLN A 38 5.66 -17.05 -17.39
CA GLN A 38 5.41 -18.46 -17.12
C GLN A 38 6.42 -19.06 -16.12
N ILE A 39 7.71 -18.85 -16.35
CA ILE A 39 8.79 -19.37 -15.48
C ILE A 39 8.68 -18.77 -14.06
N MET A 40 8.43 -17.48 -13.98
CA MET A 40 8.25 -16.80 -12.70
C MET A 40 7.04 -17.37 -11.94
N LEU A 41 5.91 -17.54 -12.62
CA LEU A 41 4.69 -18.09 -12.03
C LEU A 41 4.92 -19.53 -11.56
N ALA A 42 5.51 -20.38 -12.42
CA ALA A 42 5.85 -21.77 -12.08
C ALA A 42 6.73 -21.85 -10.84
N SER A 43 7.82 -21.06 -10.80
CA SER A 43 8.72 -21.00 -9.64
C SER A 43 7.99 -20.63 -8.33
N ARG A 44 7.11 -19.62 -8.39
CA ARG A 44 6.36 -19.18 -7.21
C ARG A 44 5.33 -20.19 -6.74
N LEU A 45 4.60 -20.82 -7.66
CA LEU A 45 3.57 -21.80 -7.35
C LEU A 45 4.13 -23.17 -6.97
N SER A 46 5.34 -23.56 -7.39
CA SER A 46 5.96 -24.83 -7.04
C SER A 46 5.99 -25.11 -5.54
N ARG A 47 6.11 -24.06 -4.72
CA ARG A 47 6.04 -24.20 -3.25
C ARG A 47 4.64 -24.63 -2.80
N ARG A 48 3.58 -24.13 -3.45
CA ARG A 48 2.20 -24.51 -3.12
C ARG A 48 1.91 -25.93 -3.55
N LEU A 49 2.38 -26.34 -4.74
CA LEU A 49 2.26 -27.72 -5.19
C LEU A 49 2.86 -28.69 -4.17
N ARG A 50 4.11 -28.41 -3.75
CA ARG A 50 4.78 -29.24 -2.71
C ARG A 50 4.03 -29.26 -1.40
N HIS A 51 3.46 -28.12 -0.98
CA HIS A 51 2.67 -28.03 0.26
C HIS A 51 1.45 -28.96 0.23
N HIS A 52 0.79 -29.09 -0.94
CA HIS A 52 -0.38 -29.95 -1.12
C HIS A 52 -0.03 -31.38 -1.62
N GLY A 53 1.26 -31.71 -1.79
CA GLY A 53 1.67 -33.02 -2.32
C GLY A 53 1.29 -33.24 -3.79
N MET A 54 1.09 -32.16 -4.55
CA MET A 54 0.67 -32.18 -5.96
C MET A 54 1.90 -32.21 -6.88
N SER A 55 1.80 -32.96 -7.98
CA SER A 55 2.88 -33.12 -8.95
C SER A 55 2.72 -32.25 -10.20
N SER A 56 1.53 -31.73 -10.48
CA SER A 56 1.25 -30.95 -11.68
C SER A 56 0.51 -29.65 -11.39
N PHE A 57 0.77 -28.64 -12.22
CA PHE A 57 0.05 -27.35 -12.18
C PHE A 57 -1.42 -27.50 -12.58
N GLY A 58 -1.76 -28.49 -13.41
CA GLY A 58 -3.14 -28.79 -13.78
C GLY A 58 -3.96 -29.28 -12.58
N GLU A 59 -3.40 -30.19 -11.78
CA GLU A 59 -4.01 -30.67 -10.54
C GLU A 59 -4.25 -29.52 -9.54
N TYR A 60 -3.23 -28.69 -9.33
CA TYR A 60 -3.34 -27.53 -8.44
C TYR A 60 -4.37 -26.51 -8.95
N LEU A 61 -4.45 -26.28 -10.25
CA LEU A 61 -5.46 -25.39 -10.84
C LEU A 61 -6.88 -25.88 -10.56
N GLN A 62 -7.13 -27.18 -10.75
CA GLN A 62 -8.45 -27.77 -10.45
C GLN A 62 -8.79 -27.65 -8.97
N TYR A 63 -7.82 -27.87 -8.09
CA TYR A 63 -8.00 -27.70 -6.67
C TYR A 63 -8.41 -26.27 -6.31
N VAL A 64 -7.68 -25.27 -6.82
CA VAL A 64 -7.97 -23.84 -6.56
C VAL A 64 -9.32 -23.41 -7.14
N GLN A 65 -9.70 -23.93 -8.32
CA GLN A 65 -10.99 -23.62 -8.94
C GLN A 65 -12.18 -24.17 -8.15
N ASN A 66 -12.01 -25.28 -7.46
CA ASN A 66 -13.03 -25.88 -6.60
C ASN A 66 -13.05 -25.32 -5.19
N THR A 67 -12.11 -24.42 -4.85
CA THR A 67 -12.08 -23.75 -3.55
C THR A 67 -12.96 -22.49 -3.59
N PRO A 68 -13.83 -22.25 -2.59
CA PRO A 68 -14.63 -21.04 -2.51
C PRO A 68 -13.78 -19.77 -2.55
N ASP A 69 -14.33 -18.67 -3.07
CA ASP A 69 -13.63 -17.38 -3.20
C ASP A 69 -13.02 -16.85 -1.91
N SER A 70 -13.65 -17.15 -0.79
CA SER A 70 -13.16 -16.87 0.56
C SER A 70 -12.13 -17.88 1.03
N GLY A 71 -11.82 -18.91 0.24
CA GLY A 71 -10.92 -19.98 0.60
C GLY A 71 -9.49 -19.48 0.85
N GLU A 72 -8.82 -20.14 1.77
CA GLU A 72 -7.44 -19.83 2.13
C GLU A 72 -6.49 -20.00 0.94
N GLU A 73 -6.72 -21.02 0.11
CA GLU A 73 -5.83 -21.34 -0.99
C GLU A 73 -5.87 -20.30 -2.11
N ILE A 74 -7.02 -19.71 -2.40
CA ILE A 74 -7.10 -18.59 -3.36
C ILE A 74 -6.28 -17.38 -2.84
N ARG A 75 -6.33 -17.12 -1.53
CA ARG A 75 -5.51 -16.06 -0.94
C ARG A 75 -4.02 -16.36 -1.07
N GLU A 76 -3.62 -17.60 -0.81
CA GLU A 76 -2.23 -18.04 -0.95
C GLU A 76 -1.76 -17.99 -2.42
N LEU A 77 -2.59 -18.38 -3.37
CA LEU A 77 -2.30 -18.20 -4.80
C LEU A 77 -2.04 -16.73 -5.12
N ILE A 78 -2.90 -15.82 -4.68
CA ILE A 78 -2.75 -14.37 -4.90
C ILE A 78 -1.46 -13.87 -4.25
N ASN A 79 -1.19 -14.24 -3.00
CA ASN A 79 0.04 -13.89 -2.28
C ASN A 79 1.30 -14.37 -3.03
N CYS A 80 1.25 -15.52 -3.71
CA CYS A 80 2.36 -16.01 -4.53
C CYS A 80 2.56 -15.20 -5.82
N VAL A 81 1.51 -14.65 -6.39
CA VAL A 81 1.55 -13.93 -7.67
C VAL A 81 2.01 -12.49 -7.52
N THR A 82 1.69 -11.85 -6.40
CA THR A 82 2.01 -10.44 -6.13
C THR A 82 3.52 -10.18 -6.13
N THR A 83 3.91 -8.97 -6.50
CA THR A 83 5.31 -8.52 -6.49
C THR A 83 5.40 -7.29 -5.59
N ASN A 84 6.14 -7.42 -4.49
CA ASN A 84 6.03 -6.56 -3.34
C ASN A 84 7.30 -5.73 -3.06
N LYS A 85 8.04 -5.32 -4.13
CA LYS A 85 9.26 -4.52 -3.98
C LYS A 85 8.91 -3.08 -3.58
N THR A 86 9.31 -2.69 -2.38
CA THR A 86 9.14 -1.33 -1.83
C THR A 86 10.36 -0.93 -1.00
N SER A 87 10.46 0.34 -0.61
CA SER A 87 11.49 0.85 0.29
C SER A 87 11.00 2.13 0.96
N PHE A 88 11.59 2.46 2.11
CA PHE A 88 11.37 3.75 2.77
C PHE A 88 11.80 4.90 1.84
N PHE A 89 11.03 5.98 1.81
CA PHE A 89 11.28 7.19 1.02
C PHE A 89 11.50 6.95 -0.48
N ARG A 90 11.01 5.82 -1.03
CA ARG A 90 11.04 5.56 -2.47
C ARG A 90 10.40 6.71 -3.24
N GLU A 91 11.12 7.27 -4.26
CA GLU A 91 10.67 8.43 -5.03
C GLU A 91 10.38 9.64 -4.12
N ARG A 92 11.43 10.08 -3.41
CA ARG A 92 11.41 11.07 -2.32
C ARG A 92 10.63 12.36 -2.65
N HIS A 93 10.64 12.79 -3.89
CA HIS A 93 9.95 14.02 -4.34
C HIS A 93 8.45 14.04 -4.03
N HIS A 94 7.78 12.88 -3.92
CA HIS A 94 6.38 12.81 -3.51
C HIS A 94 6.18 13.24 -2.05
N PHE A 95 7.08 12.83 -1.18
CA PHE A 95 7.03 13.20 0.26
C PHE A 95 7.48 14.64 0.47
N ASP A 96 8.43 15.13 -0.34
CA ASP A 96 8.82 16.53 -0.35
C ASP A 96 7.65 17.42 -0.80
N PHE A 97 6.90 17.02 -1.83
CA PHE A 97 5.70 17.73 -2.26
C PHE A 97 4.57 17.67 -1.22
N LEU A 98 4.36 16.51 -0.59
CA LEU A 98 3.41 16.37 0.51
C LEU A 98 3.71 17.39 1.62
N SER A 99 4.97 17.48 2.03
CA SER A 99 5.40 18.33 3.13
C SER A 99 5.44 19.82 2.78
N SER A 100 5.85 20.17 1.55
CA SER A 100 6.08 21.58 1.13
C SER A 100 4.88 22.24 0.44
N HIS A 101 3.88 21.47 0.00
CA HIS A 101 2.71 21.99 -0.73
C HIS A 101 1.39 21.52 -0.14
N VAL A 102 1.17 20.21 -0.01
CA VAL A 102 -0.14 19.67 0.42
C VAL A 102 -0.43 20.04 1.87
N VAL A 103 0.48 19.75 2.79
CA VAL A 103 0.27 20.04 4.21
C VAL A 103 0.15 21.56 4.45
N PRO A 104 0.98 22.45 3.90
CA PRO A 104 0.79 23.90 4.00
C PRO A 104 -0.55 24.41 3.43
N GLU A 105 -1.05 23.84 2.32
CA GLU A 105 -2.37 24.17 1.78
C GLU A 105 -3.49 23.83 2.78
N ILE A 106 -3.41 22.63 3.40
CA ILE A 106 -4.36 22.21 4.44
C ILE A 106 -4.24 23.12 5.68
N GLN A 107 -3.03 23.49 6.09
CA GLN A 107 -2.80 24.42 7.20
C GLN A 107 -3.41 25.78 6.93
N ALA A 108 -3.30 26.30 5.71
CA ALA A 108 -3.95 27.55 5.32
C ALA A 108 -5.48 27.43 5.36
N ALA A 109 -6.04 26.27 4.99
CA ALA A 109 -7.49 26.03 5.14
C ALA A 109 -7.92 25.97 6.61
N VAL A 110 -7.11 25.37 7.49
CA VAL A 110 -7.34 25.35 8.95
C VAL A 110 -7.34 26.77 9.53
N ALA A 111 -6.45 27.65 9.07
CA ALA A 111 -6.42 29.05 9.49
C ALA A 111 -7.71 29.81 9.12
N ARG A 112 -8.44 29.33 8.11
CA ARG A 112 -9.76 29.86 7.69
C ARG A 112 -10.95 29.13 8.32
N GLY A 113 -10.72 28.31 9.34
CA GLY A 113 -11.78 27.58 10.06
C GLY A 113 -11.96 26.11 9.65
N GLY A 114 -11.12 25.59 8.78
CA GLY A 114 -11.12 24.17 8.40
C GLY A 114 -10.69 23.23 9.53
N ALA A 115 -10.94 21.94 9.35
CA ALA A 115 -10.55 20.92 10.33
C ALA A 115 -9.03 20.67 10.33
N ARG A 116 -8.43 20.52 11.52
CA ARG A 116 -7.03 20.11 11.71
C ARG A 116 -6.88 18.59 11.45
N SER A 117 -7.10 18.16 10.23
CA SER A 117 -7.08 16.75 9.88
C SER A 117 -6.42 16.54 8.53
N VAL A 118 -5.52 15.55 8.46
CA VAL A 118 -4.97 15.04 7.20
C VAL A 118 -5.23 13.55 7.14
N ARG A 119 -5.82 13.12 6.06
CA ARG A 119 -6.19 11.74 5.83
C ARG A 119 -5.66 11.25 4.49
N ILE A 120 -4.81 10.23 4.52
CA ILE A 120 -4.12 9.71 3.33
C ILE A 120 -4.41 8.22 3.15
N TRP A 121 -4.60 7.79 1.91
CA TRP A 121 -4.69 6.38 1.56
C TRP A 121 -3.45 5.95 0.77
N SER A 122 -2.71 4.97 1.31
CA SER A 122 -1.65 4.24 0.60
C SER A 122 -2.25 2.95 0.06
N ALA A 123 -2.59 2.93 -1.23
CA ALA A 123 -3.16 1.79 -1.92
C ALA A 123 -2.04 0.92 -2.51
N ALA A 124 -2.11 -0.41 -2.35
CA ALA A 124 -1.04 -1.36 -2.63
C ALA A 124 0.23 -1.06 -1.81
N SER A 125 0.07 -1.02 -0.49
CA SER A 125 1.08 -0.56 0.49
C SER A 125 2.22 -1.55 0.74
N SER A 126 2.14 -2.77 0.21
CA SER A 126 3.15 -3.82 0.37
C SER A 126 3.54 -4.05 1.84
N THR A 127 4.82 -4.18 2.13
CA THR A 127 5.38 -4.44 3.47
C THR A 127 5.39 -3.23 4.40
N GLY A 128 4.80 -2.10 4.00
CA GLY A 128 4.48 -0.98 4.89
C GLY A 128 5.48 0.18 4.91
N GLU A 129 6.58 0.12 4.17
CA GLU A 129 7.58 1.19 4.12
C GLU A 129 6.99 2.51 3.61
N GLU A 130 6.10 2.47 2.61
CA GLU A 130 5.43 3.66 2.09
C GLU A 130 4.50 4.30 3.11
N PRO A 131 3.50 3.62 3.71
CA PRO A 131 2.60 4.25 4.67
C PRO A 131 3.33 4.75 5.93
N TYR A 132 4.39 4.09 6.38
CA TYR A 132 5.21 4.62 7.48
C TYR A 132 6.02 5.84 7.05
N THR A 133 6.52 5.89 5.82
CA THR A 133 7.16 7.10 5.27
C THR A 133 6.18 8.27 5.21
N ILE A 134 4.93 8.03 4.77
CA ILE A 134 3.86 9.04 4.76
C ILE A 134 3.64 9.56 6.18
N ALA A 135 3.49 8.66 7.16
CA ALA A 135 3.29 9.04 8.56
C ALA A 135 4.44 9.89 9.12
N ILE A 136 5.70 9.52 8.82
CA ILE A 136 6.89 10.30 9.20
C ILE A 136 6.86 11.68 8.55
N ALA A 137 6.60 11.76 7.24
CA ALA A 137 6.54 13.03 6.51
C ALA A 137 5.44 13.96 7.07
N LEU A 138 4.27 13.42 7.42
CA LEU A 138 3.21 14.18 8.06
C LEU A 138 3.62 14.71 9.43
N LEU A 139 4.24 13.87 10.26
CA LEU A 139 4.72 14.29 11.59
C LEU A 139 5.75 15.41 11.49
N GLU A 140 6.69 15.33 10.56
CA GLU A 140 7.66 16.40 10.32
C GLU A 140 6.98 17.68 9.84
N ALA A 141 6.10 17.59 8.84
CA ALA A 141 5.44 18.75 8.26
C ALA A 141 4.56 19.52 9.26
N VAL A 142 3.80 18.81 10.10
CA VAL A 142 2.94 19.48 11.10
C VAL A 142 3.74 20.01 12.31
N SER A 143 4.90 19.41 12.61
CA SER A 143 5.78 19.86 13.71
C SER A 143 6.59 21.11 13.34
N ALA A 144 6.92 21.29 12.05
CA ALA A 144 7.65 22.45 11.54
C ALA A 144 6.76 23.71 11.44
N ALA A 145 5.44 23.56 11.49
CA ALA A 145 4.53 24.70 11.41
C ALA A 145 4.61 25.59 12.65
N PRO A 146 4.53 26.92 12.50
CA PRO A 146 4.39 27.83 13.63
C PRO A 146 3.17 27.41 14.47
N ARG A 147 3.32 27.34 15.80
CA ARG A 147 2.21 27.07 16.71
C ARG A 147 1.20 28.20 16.58
N ILE A 148 0.12 27.96 15.83
CA ILE A 148 -1.03 28.86 15.85
C ILE A 148 -1.61 28.75 17.26
N ALA A 149 -1.47 29.78 18.05
CA ALA A 149 -2.02 29.87 19.40
C ALA A 149 -3.53 29.61 19.33
N SER A 150 -3.97 28.46 19.83
CA SER A 150 -5.41 28.17 19.94
C SER A 150 -5.99 28.94 21.11
N SER A 151 -6.56 30.12 20.83
CA SER A 151 -7.48 30.79 21.73
C SER A 151 -8.87 30.16 21.58
N ARG A 152 -9.11 29.02 22.27
CA ARG A 152 -10.44 28.62 22.77
C ARG A 152 -10.34 27.36 23.61
N PRO A 153 -10.54 27.42 24.95
CA PRO A 153 -10.86 26.25 25.74
C PRO A 153 -12.38 26.04 25.65
N GLY A 154 -12.84 25.06 24.90
CA GLY A 154 -14.28 24.80 24.79
C GLY A 154 -14.55 23.56 23.96
N GLY A 155 -14.41 22.39 24.55
CA GLY A 155 -14.81 21.13 23.98
C GLY A 155 -14.91 20.09 25.07
N GLY A 156 -16.15 19.65 25.37
CA GLY A 156 -16.48 18.70 26.40
C GLY A 156 -15.79 17.30 26.22
N PRO A 157 -15.87 16.41 27.22
CA PRO A 157 -15.18 15.14 27.26
C PRO A 157 -15.83 14.12 26.32
N GLY A 158 -15.50 14.18 25.03
CA GLY A 158 -15.94 13.24 24.00
C GLY A 158 -14.74 12.70 23.24
N SER A 159 -14.35 11.47 23.58
CA SER A 159 -13.50 10.55 22.79
C SER A 159 -12.28 11.14 22.06
N LEU A 160 -11.24 11.53 22.80
CA LEU A 160 -9.91 11.85 22.29
C LEU A 160 -9.00 10.60 22.23
N ARG A 161 -9.44 9.52 21.59
CA ARG A 161 -8.55 8.42 21.26
C ARG A 161 -7.78 8.77 19.98
N GLY A 162 -6.52 9.19 20.11
CA GLY A 162 -5.61 9.39 18.97
C GLY A 162 -4.76 10.65 18.93
N LEU A 163 -4.91 11.60 19.88
CA LEU A 163 -4.05 12.79 19.91
C LEU A 163 -2.74 12.47 20.64
N SER A 164 -1.62 12.48 19.92
CA SER A 164 -0.29 12.43 20.55
C SER A 164 0.19 13.83 20.88
N ALA A 165 0.96 13.95 21.96
CA ALA A 165 1.60 15.18 22.40
C ALA A 165 2.52 15.85 21.34
N GLY A 166 2.84 15.15 20.23
CA GLY A 166 3.70 15.65 19.15
C GLY A 166 2.97 16.22 17.92
N THR A 167 1.64 16.07 17.81
CA THR A 167 0.87 16.49 16.61
C THR A 167 0.24 17.87 16.71
N ALA A 168 0.50 18.62 17.78
CA ALA A 168 -0.03 19.99 17.98
C ALA A 168 -1.57 20.11 17.73
N GLY A 169 -2.34 19.05 18.08
CA GLY A 169 -3.78 19.02 17.90
C GLY A 169 -4.25 18.57 16.49
N TRP A 170 -3.35 18.07 15.63
CA TRP A 170 -3.69 17.49 14.33
C TRP A 170 -4.18 16.05 14.47
N ARG A 171 -5.23 15.71 13.74
CA ARG A 171 -5.64 14.34 13.47
C ARG A 171 -4.97 13.87 12.19
N LEU A 172 -3.98 13.00 12.32
CA LEU A 172 -3.26 12.39 11.20
C LEU A 172 -3.69 10.94 11.08
N GLU A 173 -4.08 10.54 9.87
CA GLU A 173 -4.52 9.17 9.59
C GLU A 173 -3.98 8.71 8.25
N VAL A 174 -3.34 7.55 8.24
CA VAL A 174 -2.89 6.85 7.04
C VAL A 174 -3.62 5.52 6.97
N VAL A 175 -4.50 5.37 5.99
CA VAL A 175 -5.09 4.07 5.67
C VAL A 175 -4.17 3.38 4.67
N ALA A 176 -3.69 2.20 5.00
CA ALA A 176 -2.81 1.40 4.17
C ALA A 176 -3.51 0.12 3.75
N SER A 177 -3.51 -0.20 2.46
CA SER A 177 -4.20 -1.39 1.98
C SER A 177 -3.38 -2.18 0.97
N ASP A 178 -3.51 -3.49 1.02
CA ASP A 178 -2.95 -4.41 0.04
C ASP A 178 -3.87 -5.62 -0.13
N ILE A 179 -3.74 -6.34 -1.24
CA ILE A 179 -4.43 -7.60 -1.46
C ILE A 179 -3.69 -8.76 -0.79
N ASP A 180 -2.37 -8.66 -0.69
CA ASP A 180 -1.48 -9.68 -0.14
C ASP A 180 -1.47 -9.62 1.39
N THR A 181 -1.98 -10.69 2.01
CA THR A 181 -2.07 -10.78 3.47
C THR A 181 -0.72 -10.97 4.15
N ASN A 182 0.26 -11.56 3.47
CA ASN A 182 1.59 -11.80 4.04
C ASN A 182 2.36 -10.49 4.21
N VAL A 183 2.26 -9.59 3.21
CA VAL A 183 2.91 -8.27 3.31
C VAL A 183 2.22 -7.39 4.36
N LEU A 184 0.88 -7.45 4.46
CA LEU A 184 0.16 -6.74 5.52
C LEU A 184 0.54 -7.23 6.92
N ASN A 185 0.77 -8.52 7.09
CA ASN A 185 1.25 -9.07 8.37
C ASN A 185 2.68 -8.59 8.69
N THR A 186 3.53 -8.48 7.68
CA THR A 186 4.87 -7.88 7.84
C THR A 186 4.77 -6.40 8.20
N ALA A 187 3.95 -5.64 7.48
CA ALA A 187 3.70 -4.23 7.74
C ALA A 187 3.20 -3.96 9.17
N ARG A 188 2.25 -4.76 9.66
CA ARG A 188 1.73 -4.62 11.04
C ARG A 188 2.77 -4.86 12.12
N ARG A 189 3.74 -5.75 11.88
CA ARG A 189 4.86 -5.96 12.82
C ARG A 189 5.76 -4.75 12.92
N ALA A 190 5.85 -3.96 11.83
CA ALA A 190 6.66 -2.75 11.72
C ALA A 190 8.16 -2.99 12.04
N ILE A 191 8.66 -4.19 11.74
CA ILE A 191 10.03 -4.62 11.99
C ILE A 191 10.69 -4.89 10.64
N TYR A 192 11.86 -4.30 10.43
CA TYR A 192 12.60 -4.34 9.17
C TYR A 192 14.08 -4.64 9.46
N CYS A 193 14.84 -5.07 8.44
CA CYS A 193 16.29 -5.15 8.57
C CYS A 193 16.89 -3.74 8.65
N ALA A 194 18.03 -3.59 9.32
CA ALA A 194 18.70 -2.29 9.52
C ALA A 194 19.10 -1.65 8.19
N GLU A 195 19.39 -2.45 7.17
CA GLU A 195 19.72 -2.01 5.82
C GLU A 195 18.58 -1.25 5.16
N SER A 196 17.32 -1.56 5.49
CA SER A 196 16.13 -0.89 4.93
C SER A 196 16.06 0.60 5.25
N VAL A 197 16.79 1.05 6.28
CA VAL A 197 16.84 2.45 6.74
C VAL A 197 18.20 3.11 6.51
N ALA A 198 19.13 2.44 5.82
CA ALA A 198 20.49 2.93 5.62
C ALA A 198 20.55 4.25 4.83
N ASP A 199 19.64 4.43 3.86
CA ASP A 199 19.57 5.63 3.01
C ASP A 199 18.69 6.74 3.62
N ILE A 200 18.16 6.55 4.82
CA ILE A 200 17.34 7.55 5.52
C ILE A 200 18.27 8.46 6.32
N ASP A 201 17.93 9.75 6.40
CA ASP A 201 18.61 10.71 7.27
C ASP A 201 18.75 10.14 8.69
N PRO A 202 19.99 10.03 9.22
CA PRO A 202 20.23 9.48 10.55
C PRO A 202 19.43 10.17 11.68
N VAL A 203 19.09 11.45 11.51
CA VAL A 203 18.24 12.20 12.44
C VAL A 203 16.83 11.62 12.47
N LEU A 204 16.25 11.33 11.30
CA LEU A 204 14.93 10.70 11.18
C LEU A 204 14.96 9.26 11.69
N VAL A 205 16.02 8.50 11.40
CA VAL A 205 16.16 7.14 11.92
C VAL A 205 16.17 7.14 13.46
N LYS A 206 16.99 7.99 14.10
CA LYS A 206 17.02 8.13 15.56
C LYS A 206 15.67 8.58 16.13
N LYS A 207 14.98 9.46 15.41
CA LYS A 207 13.70 10.03 15.85
C LYS A 207 12.55 9.03 15.74
N TYR A 208 12.47 8.21 14.69
CA TYR A 208 11.28 7.43 14.36
C TYR A 208 11.44 5.91 14.39
N PHE A 209 12.67 5.42 14.61
CA PHE A 209 12.94 3.99 14.70
C PHE A 209 13.59 3.61 16.03
N LEU A 210 13.33 2.39 16.47
CA LEU A 210 14.02 1.72 17.57
C LEU A 210 15.02 0.73 16.96
N ARG A 211 16.25 0.71 17.46
CA ARG A 211 17.24 -0.30 17.05
C ARG A 211 17.09 -1.54 17.93
N GLY A 212 17.09 -2.70 17.29
CA GLY A 212 17.11 -3.99 17.96
C GLY A 212 18.43 -4.21 18.72
N LYS A 213 18.34 -4.93 19.84
CA LYS A 213 19.46 -5.34 20.69
C LYS A 213 19.42 -6.84 20.89
N ASN A 214 20.55 -7.43 21.25
CA ASN A 214 20.69 -8.87 21.50
C ASN A 214 20.19 -9.72 20.32
N GLU A 215 19.21 -10.56 20.51
CA GLU A 215 18.61 -11.43 19.49
C GLU A 215 17.96 -10.65 18.33
N MET A 216 17.58 -9.39 18.54
CA MET A 216 17.04 -8.49 17.54
C MET A 216 18.11 -7.59 16.90
N ALA A 217 19.40 -7.84 17.13
CA ALA A 217 20.46 -7.09 16.47
C ALA A 217 20.33 -7.18 14.95
N GLY A 218 20.64 -6.07 14.25
CA GLY A 218 20.44 -5.98 12.79
C GLY A 218 19.00 -5.68 12.36
N GLN A 219 18.09 -5.46 13.30
CA GLN A 219 16.71 -5.05 13.00
C GLN A 219 16.41 -3.65 13.50
N VAL A 220 15.42 -3.03 12.89
CA VAL A 220 14.82 -1.77 13.34
C VAL A 220 13.31 -1.93 13.42
N LYS A 221 12.70 -1.24 14.37
CA LYS A 221 11.24 -1.20 14.53
C LYS A 221 10.75 0.24 14.44
N VAL A 222 9.71 0.47 13.66
CA VAL A 222 9.02 1.76 13.63
C VAL A 222 8.46 2.06 15.02
N LYS A 223 8.69 3.26 15.52
CA LYS A 223 8.21 3.65 16.86
C LYS A 223 6.70 3.73 16.94
N PRO A 224 6.11 3.47 18.14
CA PRO A 224 4.66 3.46 18.33
C PRO A 224 3.95 4.77 17.92
N GLU A 225 4.60 5.92 18.09
CA GLU A 225 4.05 7.22 17.70
C GLU A 225 3.84 7.37 16.19
N VAL A 226 4.59 6.65 15.34
CA VAL A 226 4.40 6.56 13.90
C VAL A 226 3.40 5.45 13.58
N ALA A 227 3.61 4.26 14.15
CA ALA A 227 2.84 3.06 13.84
C ALA A 227 1.33 3.24 14.10
N ARG A 228 0.94 3.95 15.15
CA ARG A 228 -0.47 4.20 15.49
C ARG A 228 -1.22 5.10 14.50
N LEU A 229 -0.49 5.85 13.64
CA LEU A 229 -1.10 6.66 12.59
C LEU A 229 -1.53 5.85 11.38
N VAL A 230 -1.06 4.60 11.27
CA VAL A 230 -1.27 3.75 10.11
C VAL A 230 -2.23 2.61 10.45
N GLN A 231 -3.30 2.49 9.66
CA GLN A 231 -4.29 1.41 9.77
C GLN A 231 -4.17 0.51 8.54
N PHE A 232 -3.85 -0.77 8.76
CA PHE A 232 -3.70 -1.75 7.69
C PHE A 232 -4.97 -2.57 7.49
N GLN A 233 -5.45 -2.64 6.25
CA GLN A 233 -6.60 -3.46 5.87
C GLN A 233 -6.36 -4.16 4.53
N ARG A 234 -6.99 -5.33 4.38
CA ARG A 234 -6.96 -6.04 3.11
C ARG A 234 -8.01 -5.43 2.18
N ILE A 235 -7.57 -4.98 1.00
CA ILE A 235 -8.46 -4.54 -0.06
C ILE A 235 -8.02 -5.21 -1.36
N ASN A 236 -8.98 -5.85 -2.03
CA ASN A 236 -8.85 -6.20 -3.42
C ASN A 236 -9.48 -5.09 -4.26
N LEU A 237 -8.68 -4.43 -5.09
CA LEU A 237 -9.18 -3.33 -5.94
C LEU A 237 -10.22 -3.82 -6.97
N LYS A 238 -10.29 -5.13 -7.23
CA LYS A 238 -11.30 -5.74 -8.08
C LYS A 238 -12.68 -5.84 -7.39
N ASP A 239 -12.72 -5.82 -6.06
CA ASP A 239 -13.99 -5.90 -5.34
C ASP A 239 -14.88 -4.70 -5.69
N PRO A 240 -16.20 -4.88 -5.82
CA PRO A 240 -17.13 -3.82 -6.24
C PRO A 240 -17.21 -2.66 -5.24
N ARG A 241 -16.94 -2.93 -3.96
CA ARG A 241 -16.90 -1.92 -2.88
C ARG A 241 -15.66 -2.12 -2.03
N TRP A 242 -15.02 -1.01 -1.67
CA TRP A 242 -13.90 -1.01 -0.74
C TRP A 242 -14.39 -0.59 0.64
N PRO A 243 -13.93 -1.24 1.72
CA PRO A 243 -14.31 -0.91 3.09
C PRO A 243 -13.60 0.36 3.58
N LEU A 244 -13.72 1.44 2.82
CA LEU A 244 -13.14 2.75 3.10
C LEU A 244 -14.25 3.72 3.47
N GLU A 245 -14.05 4.42 4.59
CA GLU A 245 -14.98 5.44 5.05
C GLU A 245 -14.40 6.84 4.81
N GLY A 246 -15.24 7.77 4.39
CA GLY A 246 -14.88 9.17 4.17
C GLY A 246 -13.91 9.41 3.01
N LEU A 247 -13.48 10.65 2.86
CA LEU A 247 -12.63 11.10 1.77
C LEU A 247 -11.18 11.34 2.25
N PHE A 248 -10.25 11.26 1.31
CA PHE A 248 -8.81 11.43 1.53
C PHE A 248 -8.31 12.74 0.93
N ASP A 249 -7.36 13.38 1.59
CA ASP A 249 -6.63 14.53 1.06
C ASP A 249 -5.67 14.10 -0.06
N VAL A 250 -5.06 12.92 0.12
CA VAL A 250 -4.13 12.34 -0.85
C VAL A 250 -4.36 10.83 -0.95
N ILE A 251 -4.28 10.30 -2.17
CA ILE A 251 -4.15 8.87 -2.44
C ILE A 251 -2.77 8.62 -3.05
N PHE A 252 -2.00 7.73 -2.43
CA PHE A 252 -0.78 7.14 -2.99
C PHE A 252 -1.16 5.81 -3.63
N PHE A 253 -1.01 5.69 -4.96
CA PHE A 253 -1.21 4.43 -5.68
C PHE A 253 -0.03 4.21 -6.61
N ARG A 254 1.13 3.91 -6.03
CA ARG A 254 2.43 3.96 -6.68
C ARG A 254 2.98 2.59 -6.99
N ASN A 255 3.54 2.45 -8.20
CA ASN A 255 4.21 1.24 -8.66
C ASN A 255 3.32 -0.02 -8.66
N ALA A 256 2.02 0.17 -8.79
CA ALA A 256 1.00 -0.87 -8.83
C ALA A 256 0.26 -0.93 -10.17
N LEU A 257 0.05 0.21 -10.85
CA LEU A 257 -0.62 0.27 -12.15
C LEU A 257 0.07 -0.59 -13.22
N ILE A 258 1.38 -0.75 -13.13
CA ILE A 258 2.19 -1.56 -14.06
C ILE A 258 1.77 -3.03 -14.14
N TYR A 259 1.02 -3.51 -13.15
CA TYR A 259 0.54 -4.90 -13.08
C TYR A 259 -0.85 -5.09 -13.69
N PHE A 260 -1.51 -4.04 -14.14
CA PHE A 260 -2.85 -4.08 -14.69
C PHE A 260 -2.86 -3.74 -16.18
N ASN A 261 -3.82 -4.30 -16.93
CA ASN A 261 -4.07 -3.85 -18.27
C ASN A 261 -4.76 -2.48 -18.26
N ARG A 262 -4.81 -1.82 -19.41
CA ARG A 262 -5.31 -0.46 -19.56
C ARG A 262 -6.75 -0.26 -19.05
N GLU A 263 -7.64 -1.16 -19.38
CA GLU A 263 -9.03 -1.11 -18.97
C GLU A 263 -9.18 -1.19 -17.44
N THR A 264 -8.47 -2.12 -16.81
CA THR A 264 -8.45 -2.26 -15.35
C THR A 264 -7.82 -1.05 -14.66
N GLN A 265 -6.76 -0.47 -15.25
CA GLN A 265 -6.16 0.77 -14.73
C GLN A 265 -7.18 1.91 -14.70
N GLU A 266 -7.93 2.11 -15.78
CA GLU A 266 -8.92 3.16 -15.88
C GLU A 266 -10.08 2.95 -14.90
N ASP A 267 -10.61 1.73 -14.80
CA ASP A 267 -11.67 1.40 -13.83
C ASP A 267 -11.21 1.71 -12.40
N PHE A 268 -10.03 1.25 -12.01
CA PHE A 268 -9.52 1.48 -10.65
C PHE A 268 -9.32 2.97 -10.36
N LEU A 269 -8.72 3.71 -11.29
CA LEU A 269 -8.49 5.14 -11.12
C LEU A 269 -9.79 5.94 -11.03
N ARG A 270 -10.78 5.66 -11.90
CA ARG A 270 -12.10 6.33 -11.86
C ARG A 270 -12.86 6.04 -10.56
N ARG A 271 -12.64 4.88 -9.98
CA ARG A 271 -13.19 4.53 -8.66
C ARG A 271 -12.42 5.20 -7.53
N MET A 272 -11.09 5.24 -7.59
CA MET A 272 -10.23 5.86 -6.57
C MET A 272 -10.48 7.35 -6.42
N VAL A 273 -10.66 8.08 -7.52
CA VAL A 273 -10.90 9.53 -7.46
C VAL A 273 -12.17 9.91 -6.71
N ARG A 274 -13.15 9.00 -6.61
CA ARG A 274 -14.37 9.21 -5.81
C ARG A 274 -14.10 9.23 -4.30
N TYR A 275 -12.95 8.72 -3.87
CA TYR A 275 -12.50 8.78 -2.47
C TYR A 275 -11.60 9.99 -2.19
N LEU A 276 -11.31 10.85 -3.19
CA LEU A 276 -10.60 12.10 -2.97
C LEU A 276 -11.55 13.19 -2.49
N LYS A 277 -11.07 14.01 -1.57
CA LYS A 277 -11.72 15.30 -1.28
C LYS A 277 -11.71 16.19 -2.53
N PRO A 278 -12.61 17.17 -2.66
CA PRO A 278 -12.51 18.20 -3.69
C PRO A 278 -11.08 18.78 -3.73
N ARG A 279 -10.48 18.83 -4.90
CA ARG A 279 -9.08 19.24 -5.12
C ARG A 279 -8.03 18.38 -4.40
N GLY A 280 -8.37 17.17 -3.96
CA GLY A 280 -7.44 16.19 -3.41
C GLY A 280 -6.41 15.70 -4.44
N TYR A 281 -5.39 15.01 -3.98
CA TYR A 281 -4.24 14.64 -4.79
C TYR A 281 -4.15 13.13 -5.02
N LEU A 282 -3.73 12.74 -6.21
CA LEU A 282 -3.36 11.36 -6.56
C LEU A 282 -1.88 11.32 -6.95
N PHE A 283 -1.10 10.48 -6.27
CA PHE A 283 0.31 10.26 -6.56
C PHE A 283 0.51 8.85 -7.10
N LEU A 284 1.19 8.77 -8.26
CA LEU A 284 1.52 7.52 -8.95
C LEU A 284 3.04 7.33 -8.99
N GLY A 285 3.51 6.11 -9.30
CA GLY A 285 4.94 5.84 -9.46
C GLY A 285 5.53 6.51 -10.70
N ASN A 286 6.84 6.74 -10.71
CA ASN A 286 7.55 7.52 -11.75
C ASN A 286 7.28 7.08 -13.19
N SER A 287 7.02 5.81 -13.43
CA SER A 287 6.73 5.26 -14.77
C SER A 287 5.23 5.19 -15.10
N GLU A 288 4.38 5.70 -14.23
CA GLU A 288 2.92 5.53 -14.31
C GLU A 288 2.24 6.82 -14.76
N HIS A 289 2.12 7.00 -16.08
CA HIS A 289 1.46 8.15 -16.69
C HIS A 289 0.03 7.79 -17.11
N ILE A 290 -0.92 8.68 -16.83
CA ILE A 290 -2.35 8.47 -17.05
C ILE A 290 -3.00 9.58 -17.91
N PRO A 291 -2.50 9.87 -19.14
CA PRO A 291 -3.01 10.98 -19.96
C PRO A 291 -4.50 10.87 -20.27
N TRP A 292 -5.09 9.70 -20.16
CA TRP A 292 -6.49 9.44 -20.42
C TRP A 292 -7.45 9.84 -19.27
N MET A 293 -6.90 10.23 -18.14
CA MET A 293 -7.68 10.71 -17.00
C MET A 293 -7.74 12.24 -16.93
N HIS A 294 -7.39 12.93 -18.01
CA HIS A 294 -7.34 14.39 -18.07
C HIS A 294 -8.70 15.07 -17.87
N ASP A 295 -9.78 14.33 -18.11
CA ASP A 295 -11.15 14.76 -17.84
C ASP A 295 -11.42 15.00 -16.35
N VAL A 296 -10.85 14.18 -15.47
CA VAL A 296 -11.07 14.25 -14.02
C VAL A 296 -9.84 14.67 -13.20
N LEU A 297 -8.64 14.49 -13.76
CA LEU A 297 -7.37 14.77 -13.08
C LEU A 297 -6.54 15.80 -13.84
N GLU A 298 -6.06 16.81 -13.13
CA GLU A 298 -5.11 17.79 -13.63
C GLU A 298 -3.69 17.35 -13.32
N PRO A 299 -2.81 17.17 -14.31
CA PRO A 299 -1.41 16.88 -14.05
C PRO A 299 -0.73 18.10 -13.45
N LEU A 300 0.07 17.90 -12.39
CA LEU A 300 0.84 18.99 -11.76
C LEU A 300 2.30 18.92 -12.22
N ARG A 301 3.06 18.02 -11.66
CA ARG A 301 4.45 17.74 -12.03
C ARG A 301 4.76 16.26 -11.85
N GLN A 302 5.62 15.70 -12.71
CA GLN A 302 5.95 14.29 -12.70
C GLN A 302 4.67 13.41 -12.75
N THR A 303 4.44 12.52 -11.80
CA THR A 303 3.28 11.63 -11.73
C THR A 303 2.32 12.01 -10.58
N MET A 304 2.28 13.29 -10.25
CA MET A 304 1.35 13.86 -9.27
C MET A 304 0.19 14.55 -9.99
N TYR A 305 -1.00 14.28 -9.54
CA TYR A 305 -2.25 14.76 -10.13
C TYR A 305 -3.13 15.38 -9.05
N ARG A 306 -3.97 16.32 -9.45
CA ARG A 306 -4.99 16.94 -8.60
C ARG A 306 -6.38 16.64 -9.16
N LEU A 307 -7.32 16.31 -8.30
CA LEU A 307 -8.73 16.17 -8.70
C LEU A 307 -9.25 17.54 -9.17
N ARG A 308 -9.78 17.59 -10.38
CA ARG A 308 -10.42 18.81 -10.90
C ARG A 308 -11.60 19.19 -10.01
N ALA A 309 -11.81 20.51 -9.82
CA ALA A 309 -13.07 20.97 -9.28
C ALA A 309 -14.18 20.58 -10.27
N GLU A 310 -15.32 20.13 -9.77
CA GLU A 310 -16.51 20.05 -10.60
C GLU A 310 -16.80 21.43 -11.17
N PRO A 311 -17.18 21.53 -12.45
CA PRO A 311 -17.47 22.82 -13.10
C PRO A 311 -18.64 23.57 -12.45
#